data_4e8303e3c60a548a19a2a5efcd76c3e2
#
_entry.id   4e8303e3c60a548a19a2a5efcd76c3e2
#
_cell.length_a   1.000
_cell.length_b   1.000
_cell.length_c   1.000
_cell.angle_alpha   90.00
_cell.angle_beta   90.00
_cell.angle_gamma   90.00
#
_symmetry.space_group_name_H-M   'P 1'
#
loop_
_entity.id
_entity.type
_entity.pdbx_description
1 polymer ?
#
loop_
_entity_poly.entity_id
_entity_poly.type
_entity_poly.pdbx_seq_one_letter_code
_entity_poly.pdbx_strand_id
1 'polypeptide(L)' 'MRLDKYLAETAQCTRSEAKTMLAKGRVQVNGAVCKKGDTQLKDTDTVAVDGALLRY' A
#
# COMPACT_ATOMS: atom_id res chain seq x y z
N MET A 1 -10.16 5.27 1.17
CA MET A 1 -8.97 5.39 2.04
C MET A 1 -7.73 5.57 1.17
N ARG A 2 -6.81 6.43 1.56
CA ARG A 2 -5.56 6.61 0.82
C ARG A 2 -4.63 5.41 1.04
N LEU A 3 -3.87 5.08 0.00
CA LEU A 3 -2.95 3.94 0.05
C LEU A 3 -1.90 4.08 1.14
N ASP A 4 -1.32 5.27 1.32
CA ASP A 4 -0.31 5.50 2.36
C ASP A 4 -0.89 5.27 3.76
N LYS A 5 -2.12 5.70 4.01
CA LYS A 5 -2.79 5.46 5.28
C LYS A 5 -3.08 3.97 5.46
N TYR A 6 -3.53 3.30 4.41
CA TYR A 6 -3.78 1.86 4.45
C TYR A 6 -2.52 1.09 4.84
N LEU A 7 -1.39 1.43 4.23
CA LEU A 7 -0.11 0.79 4.53
C LEU A 7 0.32 1.04 5.98
N ALA A 8 0.17 2.27 6.46
CA ALA A 8 0.55 2.60 7.83
C ALA A 8 -0.27 1.81 8.85
N GLU A 9 -1.54 1.56 8.56
CA GLU A 9 -2.41 0.83 9.48
C GLU A 9 -2.27 -0.68 9.37
N THR A 10 -2.08 -1.22 8.16
CA THR A 10 -2.06 -2.66 7.95
C THR A 10 -0.66 -3.26 8.03
N ALA A 11 0.35 -2.56 7.56
CA ALA A 11 1.74 -3.03 7.60
C ALA A 11 2.47 -2.60 8.88
N GLN A 12 1.77 -1.89 9.78
CA GLN A 12 2.32 -1.43 11.06
C GLN A 12 3.61 -0.62 10.88
N CYS A 13 3.60 0.25 9.88
CA CYS A 13 4.74 1.11 9.58
C CYS A 13 4.33 2.58 9.65
N THR A 14 5.33 3.47 9.67
CA THR A 14 5.06 4.91 9.59
C THR A 14 4.72 5.29 8.16
N ARG A 15 4.14 6.50 7.98
CA ARG A 15 3.87 7.01 6.65
C ARG A 15 5.15 7.20 5.84
N SER A 16 6.25 7.58 6.52
CA SER A 16 7.56 7.69 5.86
C SER A 16 8.03 6.35 5.31
N GLU A 17 7.87 5.30 6.10
CA GLU A 17 8.20 3.94 5.67
C GLU A 17 7.32 3.50 4.51
N ALA A 18 6.02 3.84 4.56
CA ALA A 18 5.09 3.53 3.49
C ALA A 18 5.52 4.21 2.19
N LYS A 19 5.93 5.48 2.25
CA LYS A 19 6.42 6.20 1.07
C LYS A 19 7.66 5.53 0.49
N THR A 20 8.57 5.06 1.34
CA THR A 20 9.77 4.36 0.91
C THR A 20 9.42 3.06 0.18
N MET A 21 8.49 2.28 0.73
CA MET A 21 8.02 1.06 0.09
C MET A 21 7.40 1.34 -1.28
N LEU A 22 6.59 2.39 -1.37
CA LEU A 22 5.97 2.79 -2.63
C LEU A 22 7.02 3.20 -3.66
N ALA A 23 8.00 4.00 -3.25
CA ALA A 23 9.06 4.46 -4.14
C ALA A 23 9.89 3.29 -4.69
N LYS A 24 10.07 2.23 -3.90
CA LYS A 24 10.82 1.05 -4.31
C LYS A 24 10.01 0.06 -5.15
N GLY A 25 8.73 0.34 -5.37
CA GLY A 25 7.87 -0.54 -6.15
C GLY A 25 7.51 -1.84 -5.43
N ARG A 26 7.55 -1.85 -4.11
CA ARG A 26 7.24 -3.05 -3.30
C ARG A 26 5.74 -3.24 -3.09
N VAL A 27 4.94 -2.21 -3.36
CA VAL A 27 3.50 -2.20 -3.08
C VAL A 27 2.73 -2.47 -4.37
N GLN A 28 1.78 -3.39 -4.30
CA GLN A 28 0.90 -3.72 -5.41
C GLN A 28 -0.55 -3.49 -4.99
N VAL A 29 -1.31 -2.91 -5.92
CA VAL A 29 -2.77 -2.76 -5.76
C VAL A 29 -3.43 -3.55 -6.88
N ASN A 30 -4.26 -4.52 -6.51
CA ASN A 30 -4.91 -5.41 -7.47
C ASN A 30 -3.90 -6.11 -8.40
N GLY A 31 -2.75 -6.46 -7.85
CA GLY A 31 -1.70 -7.16 -8.60
C GLY A 31 -0.79 -6.27 -9.45
N ALA A 32 -1.01 -4.96 -9.46
CA ALA A 32 -0.20 -4.02 -10.23
C ALA A 32 0.60 -3.12 -9.31
N VAL A 33 1.88 -2.92 -9.61
CA VAL A 33 2.75 -2.06 -8.81
C VAL A 33 2.18 -0.64 -8.79
N CYS A 34 2.05 -0.08 -7.59
CA CYS A 34 1.57 1.27 -7.38
C CYS A 34 2.61 2.04 -6.55
N LYS A 35 3.04 3.20 -7.06
CA LYS A 35 4.05 4.03 -6.40
C LYS A 35 3.46 5.33 -5.85
N LYS A 36 2.15 5.53 -5.98
CA LYS A 36 1.48 6.76 -5.56
C LYS A 36 0.74 6.53 -4.25
N GLY A 37 1.23 7.12 -3.17
CA GLY A 37 0.62 6.97 -1.85
C GLY A 37 -0.73 7.67 -1.71
N ASP A 38 -1.03 8.63 -2.58
CA ASP A 38 -2.31 9.34 -2.58
C ASP A 38 -3.40 8.61 -3.36
N THR A 39 -3.11 7.41 -3.85
CA THR A 39 -4.10 6.58 -4.54
C THR A 39 -5.28 6.29 -3.63
N GLN A 40 -6.49 6.54 -4.11
CA GLN A 40 -7.71 6.24 -3.36
C GLN A 40 -8.06 4.76 -3.53
N LEU A 41 -8.17 4.07 -2.41
CA LEU A 41 -8.55 2.66 -2.40
C LEU A 41 -10.06 2.51 -2.21
N LYS A 42 -10.62 1.54 -2.93
CA LYS A 42 -12.02 1.13 -2.76
C LYS A 42 -12.07 -0.10 -1.87
N ASP A 43 -13.25 -0.40 -1.33
CA ASP A 43 -13.42 -1.56 -0.45
C ASP A 43 -13.07 -2.88 -1.13
N THR A 44 -13.17 -2.93 -2.47
CA THR A 44 -12.85 -4.11 -3.25
C THR A 44 -11.40 -4.19 -3.70
N ASP A 45 -10.61 -3.13 -3.47
CA ASP A 45 -9.21 -3.12 -3.86
C ASP A 45 -8.38 -3.97 -2.90
N THR A 46 -7.42 -4.71 -3.46
CA THR A 46 -6.49 -5.52 -2.66
C THR A 46 -5.10 -4.88 -2.71
N VAL A 47 -4.40 -4.92 -1.58
CA VAL A 47 -3.06 -4.35 -1.45
C VAL A 47 -2.11 -5.43 -0.98
N ALA A 48 -0.95 -5.53 -1.63
CA ALA A 48 0.09 -6.47 -1.25
C ALA A 48 1.43 -5.75 -1.15
N VAL A 49 2.29 -6.21 -0.25
CA VAL A 49 3.67 -5.73 -0.10
C VAL A 49 4.58 -6.94 -0.17
N ASP A 50 5.57 -6.87 -1.07
CA ASP A 50 6.52 -7.96 -1.31
C ASP A 50 5.81 -9.30 -1.58
N GLY A 51 4.69 -9.25 -2.27
CA GLY A 51 3.89 -10.42 -2.60
C GLY A 51 2.98 -10.92 -1.49
N ALA A 52 3.00 -10.28 -0.33
CA ALA A 52 2.14 -10.66 0.80
C ALA A 52 0.90 -9.78 0.84
N LEU A 53 -0.28 -10.38 0.73
CA LEU A 53 -1.54 -9.66 0.75
C LEU A 53 -1.80 -9.10 2.14
N LEU A 54 -2.12 -7.80 2.20
CA LEU A 54 -2.47 -7.13 3.44
C LEU A 54 -3.97 -7.14 3.65
N ARG A 55 -4.40 -7.24 4.90
CA ARG A 55 -5.82 -7.16 5.28
C ARG A 55 -6.01 -6.08 6.32
N TYR A 56 -7.01 -5.25 6.09
CA TYR A 56 -7.40 -4.19 7.02
C TYR A 56 -8.27 -4.75 8.14
#